data_fb10233a57f273376e469d24deb9d950
#
_entry.id   fb10233a57f273376e469d24deb9d950
#
_cell.length_a   1.000
_cell.length_b   1.000
_cell.length_c   1.000
_cell.angle_alpha   90.00
_cell.angle_beta   90.00
_cell.angle_gamma   90.00
#
_symmetry.space_group_name_H-M   'P 1'
#
loop_
_entity.id
_entity.type
_entity.pdbx_description
1 polymer ?
#
loop_
_entity_poly.entity_id
_entity_poly.type
_entity_poly.pdbx_seq_one_letter_code
_entity_poly.pdbx_strand_id
1 'polypeptide(L)'
;MSVPSVLPRARRPIVVLVRSAGTRVPAPSVGRLRAAVTALFVLDGAVFGSWAARVPDVAVRVGAGHSTLGIALLCLSLGALVCMRFTGGWCARFGPGPVSAAAAIAVSSAALLPGLVYSVPALCVALFVFGAATGMVNVAANAVGVQVEASVGRPILSGLHAGFSIGGLGGALVGGAVSSMLGVGSHLALVAAAGLFVSASVLPALLGAGRGAAAQGVSAGPGRRGSRGPTAVLVVLGAIAGCTAFGEGALTDWGAILLREHLAAPASVAAAGYAGFSLAMAGGRLAGGRLLEAMGERRLLVGGAVLAAIGAVAAVTTSSLVVALAGFVLVGLGLANVFPLAIGRAGLLGGARGIALATTVGYTGLLGGPPAIGLLAESAGLPVAVGSVAVMALVAAVLVLTVSGERVRMPRLRTLLDRAVAVGGRLQPVVSGFGHGTGVYVRELQVLVPGA
;
A
#
# COMPACT_ATOMS: atom_id res chain seq x y z
N MET A 1 78.44 11.50 -3.46
CA MET A 1 77.65 11.59 -4.70
C MET A 1 76.24 11.17 -4.35
N SER A 2 75.39 12.13 -4.08
CA SER A 2 73.97 11.89 -3.70
C SER A 2 73.08 12.19 -4.92
N VAL A 3 72.24 11.19 -5.33
CA VAL A 3 71.31 11.28 -6.44
C VAL A 3 69.99 11.87 -5.90
N PRO A 4 69.43 12.92 -6.51
CA PRO A 4 68.15 13.43 -6.09
C PRO A 4 66.98 12.59 -6.69
N SER A 5 66.05 12.10 -5.83
CA SER A 5 64.84 11.43 -6.20
C SER A 5 63.80 12.42 -6.74
N VAL A 6 63.46 12.28 -8.01
CA VAL A 6 62.38 13.03 -8.67
C VAL A 6 61.05 12.35 -8.39
N LEU A 7 60.18 13.00 -7.60
CA LEU A 7 58.78 12.57 -7.41
C LEU A 7 57.94 12.92 -8.64
N PRO A 8 57.07 12.03 -9.12
CA PRO A 8 56.19 12.29 -10.25
C PRO A 8 55.05 13.26 -9.85
N ARG A 9 54.94 14.37 -10.61
CA ARG A 9 53.85 15.35 -10.48
C ARG A 9 52.48 14.69 -10.77
N ALA A 10 51.62 14.66 -9.76
CA ALA A 10 50.22 14.27 -9.90
C ALA A 10 49.51 15.18 -10.93
N ARG A 11 49.03 14.60 -12.02
CA ARG A 11 48.17 15.28 -13.00
C ARG A 11 46.81 15.56 -12.35
N ARG A 12 46.44 16.84 -12.21
CA ARG A 12 45.10 17.26 -11.79
C ARG A 12 44.09 16.90 -12.91
N PRO A 13 42.96 16.25 -12.59
CA PRO A 13 41.96 16.01 -13.60
C PRO A 13 41.33 17.34 -14.03
N ILE A 14 41.27 17.56 -15.35
CA ILE A 14 40.53 18.67 -15.95
C ILE A 14 39.07 18.33 -15.91
N VAL A 15 38.29 18.98 -15.03
CA VAL A 15 36.83 18.87 -15.00
C VAL A 15 36.29 19.84 -16.06
N VAL A 16 35.84 19.29 -17.19
CA VAL A 16 35.12 20.04 -18.22
C VAL A 16 33.67 20.18 -17.78
N LEU A 17 33.29 21.35 -17.28
CA LEU A 17 31.89 21.70 -17.01
C LEU A 17 31.18 21.99 -18.34
N VAL A 18 30.50 20.98 -18.89
CA VAL A 18 29.55 21.17 -20.02
C VAL A 18 28.29 21.85 -19.46
N ARG A 19 28.20 23.17 -19.61
CA ARG A 19 26.94 23.89 -19.38
C ARG A 19 25.99 23.59 -20.53
N SER A 20 25.04 22.68 -20.32
CA SER A 20 23.89 22.57 -21.23
C SER A 20 22.93 23.73 -20.93
N ALA A 21 22.78 24.64 -21.91
CA ALA A 21 21.76 25.68 -21.89
C ALA A 21 20.37 25.06 -22.22
N GLY A 22 19.84 24.26 -21.30
CA GLY A 22 18.45 23.82 -21.36
C GLY A 22 17.61 24.72 -20.43
N THR A 23 16.48 25.21 -20.92
CA THR A 23 15.50 25.95 -20.13
C THR A 23 15.20 25.20 -18.82
N ARG A 24 15.72 25.69 -17.70
CA ARG A 24 15.48 25.10 -16.37
C ARG A 24 14.04 25.37 -15.99
N VAL A 25 13.16 24.41 -16.20
CA VAL A 25 11.89 24.38 -15.46
C VAL A 25 12.27 24.25 -13.97
N PRO A 26 11.85 25.17 -13.10
CA PRO A 26 12.18 25.12 -11.69
C PRO A 26 11.71 23.77 -11.10
N ALA A 27 12.56 23.13 -10.30
CA ALA A 27 12.14 21.92 -9.59
C ALA A 27 10.90 22.24 -8.74
N PRO A 28 9.87 21.39 -8.76
CA PRO A 28 8.66 21.64 -8.00
C PRO A 28 9.01 21.74 -6.51
N SER A 29 8.39 22.67 -5.79
CA SER A 29 8.56 22.73 -4.33
C SER A 29 8.11 21.38 -3.71
N VAL A 30 8.79 20.93 -2.65
CA VAL A 30 8.47 19.68 -1.95
C VAL A 30 6.97 19.62 -1.58
N GLY A 31 6.36 20.78 -1.26
CA GLY A 31 4.94 20.88 -0.98
C GLY A 31 4.06 20.52 -2.19
N ARG A 32 4.41 21.00 -3.39
CA ARG A 32 3.66 20.67 -4.63
C ARG A 32 3.79 19.18 -4.98
N LEU A 33 4.96 18.61 -4.81
CA LEU A 33 5.17 17.18 -5.07
C LEU A 33 4.41 16.31 -4.05
N ARG A 34 4.40 16.73 -2.79
CA ARG A 34 3.60 16.06 -1.75
C ARG A 34 2.10 16.12 -2.08
N ALA A 35 1.58 17.28 -2.47
CA ALA A 35 0.19 17.42 -2.87
C ALA A 35 -0.15 16.53 -4.09
N ALA A 36 0.73 16.49 -5.09
CA ALA A 36 0.54 15.67 -6.29
C ALA A 36 0.50 14.17 -5.97
N VAL A 37 1.43 13.65 -5.15
CA VAL A 37 1.41 12.23 -4.76
C VAL A 37 0.22 11.90 -3.86
N THR A 38 -0.20 12.82 -2.99
CA THR A 38 -1.42 12.62 -2.19
C THR A 38 -2.66 12.56 -3.09
N ALA A 39 -2.78 13.47 -4.06
CA ALA A 39 -3.87 13.45 -5.03
C ALA A 39 -3.89 12.15 -5.85
N LEU A 40 -2.73 11.59 -6.19
CA LEU A 40 -2.63 10.32 -6.90
C LEU A 40 -3.13 9.13 -6.05
N PHE A 41 -2.81 9.08 -4.76
CA PHE A 41 -3.35 8.06 -3.84
C PHE A 41 -4.87 8.20 -3.67
N VAL A 42 -5.37 9.43 -3.53
CA VAL A 42 -6.82 9.69 -3.45
C VAL A 42 -7.52 9.30 -4.75
N LEU A 43 -6.93 9.62 -5.90
CA LEU A 43 -7.45 9.25 -7.22
C LEU A 43 -7.54 7.74 -7.39
N ASP A 44 -6.46 7.01 -7.12
CA ASP A 44 -6.42 5.55 -7.24
C ASP A 44 -7.49 4.91 -6.34
N GLY A 45 -7.61 5.40 -5.10
CA GLY A 45 -8.68 4.99 -4.20
C GLY A 45 -10.07 5.30 -4.74
N ALA A 46 -10.31 6.50 -5.26
CA ALA A 46 -11.62 6.90 -5.78
C ALA A 46 -12.04 6.05 -7.00
N VAL A 47 -11.11 5.78 -7.90
CA VAL A 47 -11.33 4.88 -9.05
C VAL A 47 -11.67 3.47 -8.56
N PHE A 48 -10.91 2.94 -7.60
CA PHE A 48 -11.13 1.61 -7.06
C PHE A 48 -12.45 1.50 -6.29
N GLY A 49 -12.80 2.49 -5.47
CA GLY A 49 -14.08 2.53 -4.75
C GLY A 49 -15.28 2.67 -5.69
N SER A 50 -15.14 3.44 -6.77
CA SER A 50 -16.17 3.54 -7.82
C SER A 50 -16.38 2.21 -8.55
N TRP A 51 -15.30 1.46 -8.82
CA TRP A 51 -15.37 0.10 -9.35
C TRP A 51 -16.07 -0.83 -8.37
N ALA A 52 -15.63 -0.88 -7.10
CA ALA A 52 -16.19 -1.75 -6.07
C ALA A 52 -17.71 -1.57 -5.90
N ALA A 53 -18.19 -0.33 -5.97
CA ALA A 53 -19.62 -0.02 -5.92
C ALA A 53 -20.41 -0.56 -7.11
N ARG A 54 -19.76 -0.82 -8.25
CA ARG A 54 -20.39 -1.26 -9.51
C ARG A 54 -20.15 -2.72 -9.88
N VAL A 55 -19.37 -3.46 -9.08
CA VAL A 55 -19.12 -4.89 -9.32
C VAL A 55 -20.41 -5.68 -9.50
N PRO A 56 -21.46 -5.52 -8.63
CA PRO A 56 -22.71 -6.27 -8.82
C PRO A 56 -23.41 -5.95 -10.14
N ASP A 57 -23.42 -4.67 -10.54
CA ASP A 57 -24.11 -4.24 -11.77
C ASP A 57 -23.38 -4.75 -13.03
N VAL A 58 -22.05 -4.77 -13.00
CA VAL A 58 -21.23 -5.33 -14.08
C VAL A 58 -21.43 -6.85 -14.17
N ALA A 59 -21.43 -7.55 -13.04
CA ALA A 59 -21.67 -9.01 -12.99
C ALA A 59 -23.00 -9.38 -13.66
N VAL A 60 -24.08 -8.69 -13.31
CA VAL A 60 -25.39 -8.88 -13.94
C VAL A 60 -25.34 -8.59 -15.44
N ARG A 61 -24.72 -7.47 -15.85
CA ARG A 61 -24.61 -7.07 -17.26
C ARG A 61 -23.92 -8.10 -18.14
N VAL A 62 -22.82 -8.72 -17.66
CA VAL A 62 -22.05 -9.68 -18.43
C VAL A 62 -22.55 -11.11 -18.26
N GLY A 63 -23.57 -11.33 -17.42
CA GLY A 63 -24.12 -12.65 -17.11
C GLY A 63 -23.14 -13.54 -16.33
N ALA A 64 -22.30 -12.93 -15.48
CA ALA A 64 -21.31 -13.68 -14.70
C ALA A 64 -21.97 -14.31 -13.46
N GLY A 65 -21.86 -15.63 -13.32
CA GLY A 65 -22.05 -16.32 -12.05
C GLY A 65 -20.88 -16.07 -11.10
N HIS A 66 -20.98 -16.54 -9.85
CA HIS A 66 -19.98 -16.26 -8.82
C HIS A 66 -18.59 -16.77 -9.20
N SER A 67 -18.44 -18.00 -9.73
CA SER A 67 -17.14 -18.55 -10.13
C SER A 67 -16.51 -17.80 -11.31
N THR A 68 -17.31 -17.46 -12.32
CA THR A 68 -16.81 -16.69 -13.49
C THR A 68 -16.44 -15.26 -13.12
N LEU A 69 -17.18 -14.63 -12.20
CA LEU A 69 -16.81 -13.34 -11.64
C LEU A 69 -15.50 -13.45 -10.83
N GLY A 70 -15.35 -14.51 -10.02
CA GLY A 70 -14.10 -14.76 -9.27
C GLY A 70 -12.89 -14.89 -10.19
N ILE A 71 -13.03 -15.53 -11.36
CA ILE A 71 -11.97 -15.62 -12.38
C ILE A 71 -11.69 -14.23 -12.97
N ALA A 72 -12.72 -13.45 -13.26
CA ALA A 72 -12.54 -12.09 -13.78
C ALA A 72 -11.80 -11.19 -12.76
N LEU A 73 -12.14 -11.27 -11.48
CA LEU A 73 -11.46 -10.56 -10.39
C LEU A 73 -10.01 -11.04 -10.17
N LEU A 74 -9.74 -12.35 -10.39
CA LEU A 74 -8.37 -12.86 -10.43
C LEU A 74 -7.55 -12.18 -11.53
N CYS A 75 -8.15 -11.90 -12.71
CA CYS A 75 -7.46 -11.18 -13.78
C CYS A 75 -7.02 -9.79 -13.34
N LEU A 76 -7.82 -9.07 -12.54
CA LEU A 76 -7.46 -7.77 -11.95
C LEU A 76 -6.20 -7.90 -11.08
N SER A 77 -6.21 -8.83 -10.14
CA SER A 77 -5.07 -9.09 -9.24
C SER A 77 -3.82 -9.53 -10.00
N LEU A 78 -3.98 -10.37 -11.02
CA LEU A 78 -2.89 -10.83 -11.88
C LEU A 78 -2.30 -9.68 -12.70
N GLY A 79 -3.15 -8.81 -13.27
CA GLY A 79 -2.71 -7.61 -13.99
C GLY A 79 -1.85 -6.70 -13.11
N ALA A 80 -2.32 -6.45 -11.86
CA ALA A 80 -1.57 -5.66 -10.90
C ALA A 80 -0.19 -6.26 -10.60
N LEU A 81 -0.14 -7.56 -10.28
CA LEU A 81 1.11 -8.25 -9.95
C LEU A 81 2.11 -8.24 -11.11
N VAL A 82 1.64 -8.55 -12.33
CA VAL A 82 2.47 -8.54 -13.54
C VAL A 82 3.05 -7.14 -13.76
N CYS A 83 2.23 -6.09 -13.70
CA CYS A 83 2.71 -4.73 -13.95
C CYS A 83 3.65 -4.24 -12.85
N MET A 84 3.39 -4.54 -11.58
CA MET A 84 4.28 -4.21 -10.46
C MET A 84 5.69 -4.73 -10.67
N ARG A 85 5.83 -5.93 -11.27
CA ARG A 85 7.14 -6.58 -11.54
C ARG A 85 8.02 -5.73 -12.46
N PHE A 86 7.41 -5.04 -13.42
CA PHE A 86 8.13 -4.22 -14.41
C PHE A 86 8.25 -2.75 -13.99
N THR A 87 7.28 -2.25 -13.22
CA THR A 87 7.20 -0.83 -12.83
C THR A 87 8.44 -0.37 -12.06
N GLY A 88 9.01 -1.21 -11.19
CA GLY A 88 10.26 -0.90 -10.50
C GLY A 88 11.42 -0.60 -11.45
N GLY A 89 11.54 -1.38 -12.54
CA GLY A 89 12.52 -1.16 -13.60
C GLY A 89 12.25 0.12 -14.39
N TRP A 90 11.00 0.43 -14.68
CA TRP A 90 10.63 1.70 -15.33
C TRP A 90 10.92 2.90 -14.45
N CYS A 91 10.64 2.83 -13.15
CA CYS A 91 11.02 3.87 -12.19
C CYS A 91 12.53 4.09 -12.12
N ALA A 92 13.33 3.02 -12.17
CA ALA A 92 14.80 3.12 -12.22
C ALA A 92 15.29 3.76 -13.53
N ARG A 93 14.65 3.47 -14.66
CA ARG A 93 15.08 3.96 -15.99
C ARG A 93 14.59 5.38 -16.28
N PHE A 94 13.32 5.67 -16.00
CA PHE A 94 12.67 6.94 -16.38
C PHE A 94 12.46 7.90 -15.22
N GLY A 95 12.70 7.44 -14.00
CA GLY A 95 12.37 8.14 -12.75
C GLY A 95 10.94 7.87 -12.27
N PRO A 96 10.70 7.88 -10.96
CA PRO A 96 9.38 7.55 -10.39
C PRO A 96 8.32 8.61 -10.71
N GLY A 97 8.68 9.88 -10.86
CA GLY A 97 7.74 10.95 -11.21
C GLY A 97 7.06 10.77 -12.57
N PRO A 98 7.81 10.64 -13.69
CA PRO A 98 7.25 10.36 -15.02
C PRO A 98 6.44 9.05 -15.06
N VAL A 99 6.89 8.00 -14.39
CA VAL A 99 6.16 6.74 -14.30
C VAL A 99 4.85 6.92 -13.53
N SER A 100 4.84 7.69 -12.43
CA SER A 100 3.61 8.03 -11.69
C SER A 100 2.64 8.86 -12.53
N ALA A 101 3.14 9.77 -13.37
CA ALA A 101 2.32 10.54 -14.28
C ALA A 101 1.65 9.62 -15.34
N ALA A 102 2.40 8.70 -15.94
CA ALA A 102 1.85 7.72 -16.86
C ALA A 102 0.84 6.79 -16.19
N ALA A 103 1.13 6.36 -14.95
CA ALA A 103 0.24 5.52 -14.14
C ALA A 103 -1.09 6.22 -13.81
N ALA A 104 -1.06 7.52 -13.48
CA ALA A 104 -2.26 8.32 -13.25
C ALA A 104 -3.19 8.36 -14.45
N ILE A 105 -2.63 8.57 -15.63
CA ILE A 105 -3.40 8.55 -16.90
C ILE A 105 -3.90 7.13 -17.18
N ALA A 106 -3.06 6.12 -17.00
CA ALA A 106 -3.42 4.72 -17.25
C ALA A 106 -4.58 4.25 -16.35
N VAL A 107 -4.53 4.51 -15.03
CA VAL A 107 -5.60 4.09 -14.11
C VAL A 107 -6.90 4.83 -14.37
N SER A 108 -6.83 6.13 -14.67
CA SER A 108 -8.00 6.93 -15.03
C SER A 108 -8.67 6.42 -16.29
N SER A 109 -7.89 6.12 -17.34
CA SER A 109 -8.43 5.58 -18.60
C SER A 109 -8.95 4.15 -18.45
N ALA A 110 -8.24 3.30 -17.70
CA ALA A 110 -8.63 1.91 -17.48
C ALA A 110 -9.90 1.77 -16.66
N ALA A 111 -10.22 2.75 -15.80
CA ALA A 111 -11.46 2.80 -15.03
C ALA A 111 -12.74 2.69 -15.90
N LEU A 112 -12.66 3.17 -17.15
CA LEU A 112 -13.76 3.12 -18.10
C LEU A 112 -14.04 1.69 -18.60
N LEU A 113 -13.01 0.86 -18.74
CA LEU A 113 -13.08 -0.43 -19.45
C LEU A 113 -14.15 -1.38 -18.92
N PRO A 114 -14.29 -1.63 -17.60
CA PRO A 114 -15.33 -2.49 -17.07
C PRO A 114 -16.76 -2.00 -17.36
N GLY A 115 -16.92 -0.70 -17.61
CA GLY A 115 -18.18 -0.07 -17.99
C GLY A 115 -18.60 -0.30 -19.44
N LEU A 116 -17.69 -0.75 -20.31
CA LEU A 116 -17.93 -0.91 -21.74
C LEU A 116 -18.13 -2.37 -22.18
N VAL A 117 -17.94 -3.34 -21.30
CA VAL A 117 -17.96 -4.77 -21.64
C VAL A 117 -19.31 -5.41 -21.38
N TYR A 118 -19.63 -6.43 -22.20
CA TYR A 118 -20.89 -7.18 -22.17
C TYR A 118 -20.68 -8.69 -22.15
N SER A 119 -19.47 -9.18 -21.92
CA SER A 119 -19.16 -10.60 -21.81
C SER A 119 -18.06 -10.85 -20.76
N VAL A 120 -18.06 -12.05 -20.17
CA VAL A 120 -17.05 -12.44 -19.16
C VAL A 120 -15.63 -12.39 -19.72
N PRO A 121 -15.32 -12.90 -20.93
CA PRO A 121 -13.94 -12.81 -21.46
C PRO A 121 -13.48 -11.35 -21.63
N ALA A 122 -14.36 -10.47 -22.12
CA ALA A 122 -14.04 -9.04 -22.25
C ALA A 122 -13.84 -8.40 -20.88
N LEU A 123 -14.61 -8.80 -19.86
CA LEU A 123 -14.42 -8.34 -18.47
C LEU A 123 -13.05 -8.79 -17.92
N CYS A 124 -12.63 -10.03 -18.17
CA CYS A 124 -11.31 -10.51 -17.75
C CYS A 124 -10.19 -9.65 -18.33
N VAL A 125 -10.26 -9.31 -19.63
CA VAL A 125 -9.26 -8.42 -20.27
C VAL A 125 -9.33 -7.01 -19.69
N ALA A 126 -10.52 -6.44 -19.54
CA ALA A 126 -10.73 -5.11 -18.97
C ALA A 126 -10.17 -5.02 -17.54
N LEU A 127 -10.44 -6.02 -16.70
CA LEU A 127 -9.95 -6.08 -15.33
C LEU A 127 -8.45 -6.34 -15.25
N PHE A 128 -7.88 -7.15 -16.15
CA PHE A 128 -6.42 -7.31 -16.24
C PHE A 128 -5.73 -5.97 -16.55
N VAL A 129 -6.23 -5.21 -17.51
CA VAL A 129 -5.68 -3.89 -17.86
C VAL A 129 -5.88 -2.89 -16.71
N PHE A 130 -7.04 -2.90 -16.09
CA PHE A 130 -7.33 -2.05 -14.93
C PHE A 130 -6.40 -2.39 -13.76
N GLY A 131 -6.24 -3.67 -13.44
CA GLY A 131 -5.30 -4.15 -12.43
C GLY A 131 -3.85 -3.77 -12.74
N ALA A 132 -3.41 -3.89 -14.00
CA ALA A 132 -2.07 -3.47 -14.41
C ALA A 132 -1.84 -1.98 -14.15
N ALA A 133 -2.83 -1.14 -14.42
CA ALA A 133 -2.76 0.30 -14.18
C ALA A 133 -2.70 0.64 -12.68
N THR A 134 -3.53 0.03 -11.83
CA THR A 134 -3.48 0.22 -10.37
C THR A 134 -2.17 -0.29 -9.77
N GLY A 135 -1.67 -1.44 -10.26
CA GLY A 135 -0.35 -1.96 -9.87
C GLY A 135 0.79 -1.01 -10.22
N MET A 136 0.72 -0.36 -11.37
CA MET A 136 1.69 0.67 -11.78
C MET A 136 1.62 1.90 -10.85
N VAL A 137 0.41 2.39 -10.53
CA VAL A 137 0.22 3.49 -9.54
C VAL A 137 0.83 3.11 -8.21
N ASN A 138 0.51 1.91 -7.70
CA ASN A 138 0.98 1.46 -6.39
C ASN A 138 2.51 1.56 -6.26
N VAL A 139 3.27 1.02 -7.22
CA VAL A 139 4.74 1.05 -7.15
C VAL A 139 5.28 2.45 -7.37
N ALA A 140 4.81 3.16 -8.41
CA ALA A 140 5.37 4.45 -8.79
C ALA A 140 5.06 5.55 -7.77
N ALA A 141 3.81 5.62 -7.28
CA ALA A 141 3.40 6.62 -6.29
C ALA A 141 4.08 6.40 -4.93
N ASN A 142 4.24 5.12 -4.50
CA ASN A 142 5.02 4.83 -3.30
C ASN A 142 6.48 5.26 -3.45
N ALA A 143 7.10 5.06 -4.62
CA ALA A 143 8.46 5.51 -4.86
C ALA A 143 8.59 7.05 -4.78
N VAL A 144 7.63 7.82 -5.32
CA VAL A 144 7.58 9.28 -5.12
C VAL A 144 7.31 9.62 -3.65
N GLY A 145 6.41 8.90 -2.98
CA GLY A 145 6.11 9.08 -1.56
C GLY A 145 7.36 8.96 -0.68
N VAL A 146 8.18 7.94 -0.91
CA VAL A 146 9.47 7.74 -0.20
C VAL A 146 10.42 8.91 -0.44
N GLN A 147 10.53 9.43 -1.67
CA GLN A 147 11.37 10.60 -1.96
C GLN A 147 10.89 11.85 -1.22
N VAL A 148 9.57 12.08 -1.19
CA VAL A 148 8.99 13.20 -0.44
C VAL A 148 9.22 13.03 1.05
N GLU A 149 9.02 11.82 1.59
CA GLU A 149 9.28 11.50 3.00
C GLU A 149 10.71 11.81 3.40
N ALA A 150 11.69 11.36 2.61
CA ALA A 150 13.10 11.66 2.82
C ALA A 150 13.40 13.17 2.78
N SER A 151 12.72 13.93 1.91
CA SER A 151 12.88 15.37 1.78
C SER A 151 12.27 16.18 2.92
N VAL A 152 11.14 15.66 3.49
CA VAL A 152 10.41 16.31 4.60
C VAL A 152 11.00 15.93 5.97
N GLY A 153 11.71 14.80 6.07
CA GLY A 153 12.31 14.30 7.31
C GLY A 153 11.29 13.78 8.34
N ARG A 154 10.08 13.44 7.91
CA ARG A 154 9.01 12.88 8.76
C ARG A 154 8.18 11.86 7.98
N PRO A 155 7.65 10.79 8.63
CA PRO A 155 6.84 9.78 7.96
C PRO A 155 5.55 10.37 7.39
N ILE A 156 5.33 10.16 6.08
CA ILE A 156 4.11 10.60 5.37
C ILE A 156 3.39 9.45 4.67
N LEU A 157 4.03 8.29 4.46
CA LEU A 157 3.48 7.17 3.71
C LEU A 157 2.14 6.69 4.28
N SER A 158 2.01 6.59 5.61
CA SER A 158 0.73 6.21 6.24
C SER A 158 -0.39 7.20 5.90
N GLY A 159 -0.07 8.50 5.83
CA GLY A 159 -1.03 9.54 5.41
C GLY A 159 -1.42 9.42 3.93
N LEU A 160 -0.48 9.00 3.05
CA LEU A 160 -0.78 8.74 1.64
C LEU A 160 -1.74 7.56 1.49
N HIS A 161 -1.50 6.46 2.20
CA HIS A 161 -2.42 5.31 2.21
C HIS A 161 -3.78 5.62 2.84
N ALA A 162 -3.83 6.50 3.85
CA ALA A 162 -5.11 7.04 4.34
C ALA A 162 -5.84 7.83 3.25
N GLY A 163 -5.11 8.59 2.43
CA GLY A 163 -5.65 9.26 1.24
C GLY A 163 -6.30 8.28 0.25
N PHE A 164 -5.67 7.13 -0.01
CA PHE A 164 -6.27 6.05 -0.81
C PHE A 164 -7.60 5.57 -0.21
N SER A 165 -7.65 5.30 1.10
CA SER A 165 -8.88 4.84 1.76
C SER A 165 -9.99 5.92 1.74
N ILE A 166 -9.64 7.21 1.90
CA ILE A 166 -10.59 8.34 1.78
C ILE A 166 -11.12 8.45 0.34
N GLY A 167 -10.24 8.28 -0.65
CA GLY A 167 -10.63 8.21 -2.06
C GLY A 167 -11.60 7.05 -2.31
N GLY A 168 -11.28 5.86 -1.81
CA GLY A 168 -12.12 4.66 -1.91
C GLY A 168 -13.50 4.86 -1.30
N LEU A 169 -13.55 5.44 -0.10
CA LEU A 169 -14.79 5.86 0.56
C LEU A 169 -15.60 6.80 -0.35
N GLY A 170 -14.98 7.88 -0.86
CA GLY A 170 -15.64 8.86 -1.71
C GLY A 170 -16.16 8.24 -3.02
N GLY A 171 -15.33 7.44 -3.69
CA GLY A 171 -15.70 6.74 -4.93
C GLY A 171 -16.87 5.78 -4.72
N ALA A 172 -16.87 5.03 -3.63
CA ALA A 172 -17.96 4.11 -3.31
C ALA A 172 -19.27 4.85 -2.99
N LEU A 173 -19.21 5.90 -2.17
CA LEU A 173 -20.39 6.70 -1.83
C LEU A 173 -21.00 7.37 -3.07
N VAL A 174 -20.17 8.00 -3.91
CA VAL A 174 -20.65 8.62 -5.16
C VAL A 174 -21.19 7.54 -6.09
N GLY A 175 -20.47 6.43 -6.28
CA GLY A 175 -20.91 5.31 -7.11
C GLY A 175 -22.25 4.72 -6.68
N GLY A 176 -22.46 4.56 -5.38
CA GLY A 176 -23.70 4.11 -4.80
C GLY A 176 -24.84 5.13 -4.99
N ALA A 177 -24.57 6.42 -4.73
CA ALA A 177 -25.58 7.48 -4.84
C ALA A 177 -26.10 7.66 -6.26
N VAL A 178 -25.21 7.56 -7.27
CA VAL A 178 -25.62 7.71 -8.69
C VAL A 178 -26.07 6.41 -9.34
N SER A 179 -26.09 5.30 -8.60
CA SER A 179 -26.38 3.96 -9.17
C SER A 179 -27.76 3.82 -9.77
N SER A 180 -28.76 4.51 -9.22
CA SER A 180 -30.13 4.55 -9.74
C SER A 180 -30.32 5.52 -10.89
N MET A 181 -29.42 6.49 -11.07
CA MET A 181 -29.55 7.57 -12.04
C MET A 181 -28.68 7.35 -13.29
N LEU A 182 -27.53 6.72 -13.11
CA LEU A 182 -26.53 6.54 -14.17
C LEU A 182 -26.24 5.06 -14.39
N GLY A 183 -26.28 4.63 -15.64
CA GLY A 183 -25.75 3.33 -16.02
C GLY A 183 -24.25 3.20 -15.69
N VAL A 184 -23.76 1.96 -15.57
CA VAL A 184 -22.36 1.68 -15.19
C VAL A 184 -21.37 2.35 -16.13
N GLY A 185 -21.62 2.29 -17.46
CA GLY A 185 -20.72 2.91 -18.47
C GLY A 185 -20.61 4.42 -18.29
N SER A 186 -21.75 5.11 -18.12
CA SER A 186 -21.77 6.56 -17.93
C SER A 186 -21.10 6.98 -16.64
N HIS A 187 -21.35 6.24 -15.52
CA HIS A 187 -20.69 6.51 -14.26
C HIS A 187 -19.17 6.35 -14.36
N LEU A 188 -18.68 5.21 -14.89
CA LEU A 188 -17.24 4.96 -15.00
C LEU A 188 -16.58 5.89 -16.04
N ALA A 189 -17.31 6.37 -17.06
CA ALA A 189 -16.84 7.41 -17.97
C ALA A 189 -16.62 8.75 -17.25
N LEU A 190 -17.53 9.15 -16.37
CA LEU A 190 -17.35 10.35 -15.55
C LEU A 190 -16.17 10.21 -14.56
N VAL A 191 -16.01 9.03 -13.97
CA VAL A 191 -14.85 8.73 -13.09
C VAL A 191 -13.55 8.83 -13.90
N ALA A 192 -13.51 8.27 -15.12
CA ALA A 192 -12.34 8.34 -15.99
C ALA A 192 -12.03 9.80 -16.40
N ALA A 193 -13.04 10.57 -16.77
CA ALA A 193 -12.88 11.99 -17.15
C ALA A 193 -12.37 12.82 -15.96
N ALA A 194 -12.97 12.68 -14.78
CA ALA A 194 -12.51 13.34 -13.56
C ALA A 194 -11.07 12.92 -13.20
N GLY A 195 -10.76 11.64 -13.32
CA GLY A 195 -9.42 11.10 -13.09
C GLY A 195 -8.38 11.65 -14.05
N LEU A 196 -8.71 11.77 -15.34
CA LEU A 196 -7.83 12.39 -16.33
C LEU A 196 -7.61 13.89 -16.05
N PHE A 197 -8.64 14.59 -15.60
CA PHE A 197 -8.51 15.99 -15.17
C PHE A 197 -7.55 16.12 -13.97
N VAL A 198 -7.69 15.28 -12.94
CA VAL A 198 -6.76 15.23 -11.80
C VAL A 198 -5.36 14.87 -12.29
N SER A 199 -5.23 13.87 -13.15
CA SER A 199 -3.93 13.45 -13.73
C SER A 199 -3.23 14.59 -14.44
N ALA A 200 -3.97 15.36 -15.27
CA ALA A 200 -3.44 16.53 -15.96
C ALA A 200 -2.99 17.64 -14.97
N SER A 201 -3.73 17.84 -13.89
CA SER A 201 -3.40 18.85 -12.87
C SER A 201 -2.12 18.54 -12.08
N VAL A 202 -1.84 17.25 -11.80
CA VAL A 202 -0.64 16.82 -11.06
C VAL A 202 0.57 16.56 -11.96
N LEU A 203 0.36 16.45 -13.30
CA LEU A 203 1.37 16.12 -14.29
C LEU A 203 2.63 17.02 -14.20
N PRO A 204 2.53 18.36 -14.12
CA PRO A 204 3.71 19.22 -14.07
C PRO A 204 4.58 18.97 -12.83
N ALA A 205 3.93 18.68 -11.69
CA ALA A 205 4.65 18.40 -10.44
C ALA A 205 5.38 17.06 -10.49
N LEU A 206 4.73 16.02 -11.04
CA LEU A 206 5.31 14.69 -11.17
C LEU A 206 6.46 14.67 -12.18
N LEU A 207 6.32 15.30 -13.36
CA LEU A 207 7.38 15.38 -14.36
C LEU A 207 8.59 16.20 -13.88
N GLY A 208 8.36 17.21 -13.05
CA GLY A 208 9.43 18.01 -12.45
C GLY A 208 10.27 17.22 -11.43
N ALA A 209 9.70 16.25 -10.75
CA ALA A 209 10.40 15.40 -9.78
C ALA A 209 11.48 14.51 -10.40
N GLY A 210 11.27 14.02 -11.64
CA GLY A 210 12.19 13.10 -12.32
C GLY A 210 13.53 13.72 -12.70
N ARG A 211 13.62 15.04 -12.81
CA ARG A 211 14.85 15.75 -13.21
C ARG A 211 15.85 15.98 -12.09
N GLY A 212 15.39 15.98 -10.83
CA GLY A 212 16.26 16.15 -9.66
C GLY A 212 16.80 14.82 -9.09
N ALA A 213 16.05 13.74 -9.24
CA ALA A 213 16.37 12.44 -8.63
C ALA A 213 17.35 11.59 -9.45
N ALA A 214 17.44 11.80 -10.76
CA ALA A 214 18.45 11.15 -11.60
C ALA A 214 19.89 11.58 -11.25
N ALA A 215 20.05 12.70 -10.56
CA ALA A 215 21.35 13.21 -10.08
C ALA A 215 21.75 12.68 -8.69
N GLN A 216 20.79 12.16 -7.94
CA GLN A 216 21.03 11.50 -6.66
C GLN A 216 20.59 10.04 -6.80
N GLY A 217 21.50 9.21 -7.32
CA GLY A 217 21.31 7.77 -7.25
C GLY A 217 20.95 7.42 -5.82
N VAL A 218 19.68 7.10 -5.58
CA VAL A 218 19.29 6.37 -4.39
C VAL A 218 19.86 4.97 -4.60
N SER A 219 21.16 4.85 -4.39
CA SER A 219 21.75 3.58 -3.99
C SER A 219 20.91 3.15 -2.81
N ALA A 220 20.14 2.09 -3.00
CA ALA A 220 19.74 1.27 -1.89
C ALA A 220 21.06 1.02 -1.15
N GLY A 221 21.29 1.76 -0.04
CA GLY A 221 22.49 1.61 0.74
C GLY A 221 22.72 0.14 0.96
N PRO A 222 23.97 -0.38 0.95
CA PRO A 222 24.23 -1.80 1.16
C PRO A 222 23.49 -2.16 2.44
N GLY A 223 22.34 -2.84 2.24
CA GLY A 223 21.47 -3.21 3.33
C GLY A 223 22.37 -3.86 4.36
N ARG A 224 22.43 -3.31 5.57
CA ARG A 224 23.07 -3.95 6.72
C ARG A 224 22.74 -5.43 6.55
N ARG A 225 23.77 -6.26 6.43
CA ARG A 225 23.61 -7.73 6.40
C ARG A 225 22.85 -8.09 7.66
N GLY A 226 21.51 -7.93 7.62
CA GLY A 226 20.61 -8.29 8.68
C GLY A 226 20.78 -9.78 8.89
N SER A 227 20.85 -10.19 10.14
CA SER A 227 20.76 -11.56 10.58
C SER A 227 19.74 -12.27 9.69
N ARG A 228 20.15 -13.41 9.09
CA ARG A 228 19.24 -14.25 8.31
C ARG A 228 18.22 -14.84 9.29
N GLY A 229 17.09 -14.15 9.48
CA GLY A 229 15.98 -14.68 10.24
C GLY A 229 15.54 -16.04 9.65
N PRO A 230 15.03 -16.96 10.46
CA PRO A 230 14.58 -18.28 9.98
C PRO A 230 13.57 -18.06 8.84
N THR A 231 13.81 -18.66 7.69
CA THR A 231 12.93 -18.53 6.51
C THR A 231 11.48 -18.91 6.86
N ALA A 232 11.31 -19.92 7.72
CA ALA A 232 9.99 -20.34 8.20
C ALA A 232 9.20 -19.21 8.87
N VAL A 233 9.84 -18.40 9.74
CA VAL A 233 9.19 -17.27 10.41
C VAL A 233 8.76 -16.21 9.40
N LEU A 234 9.59 -15.93 8.39
CA LEU A 234 9.28 -14.98 7.32
C LEU A 234 8.09 -15.46 6.47
N VAL A 235 8.00 -16.76 6.20
CA VAL A 235 6.86 -17.36 5.50
C VAL A 235 5.58 -17.26 6.35
N VAL A 236 5.66 -17.53 7.66
CA VAL A 236 4.50 -17.39 8.55
C VAL A 236 4.02 -15.94 8.63
N LEU A 237 4.94 -14.96 8.71
CA LEU A 237 4.58 -13.54 8.66
C LEU A 237 3.92 -13.18 7.33
N GLY A 238 4.41 -13.74 6.22
CA GLY A 238 3.77 -13.63 4.91
C GLY A 238 2.38 -14.26 4.87
N ALA A 239 2.18 -15.43 5.48
CA ALA A 239 0.88 -16.08 5.58
C ALA A 239 -0.12 -15.23 6.40
N ILE A 240 0.32 -14.63 7.52
CA ILE A 240 -0.49 -13.67 8.29
C ILE A 240 -0.92 -12.50 7.40
N ALA A 241 0.01 -11.92 6.65
CA ALA A 241 -0.29 -10.86 5.69
C ALA A 241 -1.25 -11.34 4.60
N GLY A 242 -1.11 -12.58 4.10
CA GLY A 242 -1.98 -13.20 3.11
C GLY A 242 -3.41 -13.40 3.59
N CYS A 243 -3.59 -13.85 4.83
CA CYS A 243 -4.92 -13.94 5.45
C CYS A 243 -5.61 -12.57 5.51
N THR A 244 -4.85 -11.50 5.81
CA THR A 244 -5.38 -10.14 5.83
C THR A 244 -5.75 -9.65 4.43
N ALA A 245 -4.87 -9.87 3.46
CA ALA A 245 -5.08 -9.48 2.07
C ALA A 245 -6.29 -10.21 1.45
N PHE A 246 -6.50 -11.49 1.82
CA PHE A 246 -7.69 -12.24 1.47
C PHE A 246 -8.96 -11.57 2.01
N GLY A 247 -9.00 -11.20 3.30
CA GLY A 247 -10.16 -10.56 3.92
C GLY A 247 -10.45 -9.17 3.35
N GLU A 248 -9.42 -8.37 3.09
CA GLU A 248 -9.53 -7.05 2.46
C GLU A 248 -10.08 -7.18 1.03
N GLY A 249 -9.56 -8.11 0.22
CA GLY A 249 -10.07 -8.39 -1.12
C GLY A 249 -11.50 -8.92 -1.12
N ALA A 250 -11.83 -9.82 -0.19
CA ALA A 250 -13.16 -10.38 -0.05
C ALA A 250 -14.22 -9.30 0.16
N LEU A 251 -14.00 -8.37 1.11
CA LEU A 251 -14.96 -7.29 1.39
C LEU A 251 -15.04 -6.28 0.23
N THR A 252 -13.92 -6.05 -0.47
CA THR A 252 -13.85 -5.13 -1.59
C THR A 252 -14.61 -5.66 -2.80
N ASP A 253 -14.40 -6.93 -3.15
CA ASP A 253 -14.92 -7.52 -4.38
C ASP A 253 -16.32 -8.14 -4.19
N TRP A 254 -16.58 -8.73 -3.03
CA TRP A 254 -17.79 -9.49 -2.75
C TRP A 254 -18.74 -8.84 -1.74
N GLY A 255 -18.27 -7.82 -1.00
CA GLY A 255 -19.07 -7.20 0.05
C GLY A 255 -20.36 -6.57 -0.46
N ALA A 256 -20.30 -5.83 -1.57
CA ALA A 256 -21.48 -5.21 -2.17
C ALA A 256 -22.45 -6.29 -2.74
N ILE A 257 -21.92 -7.38 -3.29
CA ILE A 257 -22.71 -8.50 -3.81
C ILE A 257 -23.45 -9.19 -2.65
N LEU A 258 -22.71 -9.50 -1.55
CA LEU A 258 -23.30 -10.10 -0.34
C LEU A 258 -24.47 -9.26 0.19
N LEU A 259 -24.31 -7.94 0.31
CA LEU A 259 -25.37 -7.08 0.82
C LEU A 259 -26.58 -7.04 -0.12
N ARG A 260 -26.38 -7.08 -1.44
CA ARG A 260 -27.47 -7.08 -2.44
C ARG A 260 -28.19 -8.41 -2.51
N GLU A 261 -27.47 -9.53 -2.56
CA GLU A 261 -28.07 -10.85 -2.78
C GLU A 261 -28.63 -11.46 -1.49
N HIS A 262 -27.90 -11.31 -0.37
CA HIS A 262 -28.29 -11.93 0.91
C HIS A 262 -29.28 -11.07 1.71
N LEU A 263 -29.15 -9.73 1.65
CA LEU A 263 -29.97 -8.79 2.44
C LEU A 263 -30.86 -7.90 1.60
N ALA A 264 -30.95 -8.14 0.28
CA ALA A 264 -31.72 -7.34 -0.68
C ALA A 264 -31.45 -5.82 -0.56
N ALA A 265 -30.21 -5.44 -0.19
CA ALA A 265 -29.86 -4.04 0.03
C ALA A 265 -29.91 -3.23 -1.28
N PRO A 266 -30.40 -1.98 -1.25
CA PRO A 266 -30.27 -1.07 -2.37
C PRO A 266 -28.81 -0.86 -2.74
N ALA A 267 -28.50 -0.58 -4.02
CA ALA A 267 -27.12 -0.43 -4.49
C ALA A 267 -26.32 0.66 -3.73
N SER A 268 -26.99 1.76 -3.36
CA SER A 268 -26.38 2.83 -2.54
C SER A 268 -25.94 2.34 -1.15
N VAL A 269 -26.75 1.50 -0.51
CA VAL A 269 -26.46 0.95 0.82
C VAL A 269 -25.39 -0.14 0.71
N ALA A 270 -25.43 -0.97 -0.33
CA ALA A 270 -24.38 -1.95 -0.60
C ALA A 270 -23.00 -1.30 -0.81
N ALA A 271 -22.95 -0.20 -1.56
CA ALA A 271 -21.73 0.60 -1.72
C ALA A 271 -21.29 1.25 -0.40
N ALA A 272 -22.22 1.69 0.46
CA ALA A 272 -21.91 2.22 1.79
C ALA A 272 -21.25 1.16 2.69
N GLY A 273 -21.48 -0.13 2.47
CA GLY A 273 -20.79 -1.22 3.16
C GLY A 273 -19.28 -1.18 2.92
N TYR A 274 -18.84 -1.10 1.66
CA TYR A 274 -17.42 -0.93 1.33
C TYR A 274 -16.87 0.39 1.86
N ALA A 275 -17.65 1.48 1.76
CA ALA A 275 -17.25 2.78 2.27
C ALA A 275 -16.98 2.75 3.79
N GLY A 276 -17.87 2.11 4.57
CA GLY A 276 -17.71 1.93 6.01
C GLY A 276 -16.49 1.07 6.36
N PHE A 277 -16.28 -0.03 5.64
CA PHE A 277 -15.08 -0.86 5.75
C PHE A 277 -13.80 -0.05 5.49
N SER A 278 -13.73 0.70 4.38
CA SER A 278 -12.58 1.51 4.00
C SER A 278 -12.27 2.61 5.02
N LEU A 279 -13.31 3.28 5.55
CA LEU A 279 -13.16 4.31 6.58
C LEU A 279 -12.62 3.70 7.88
N ALA A 280 -13.17 2.56 8.30
CA ALA A 280 -12.72 1.83 9.47
C ALA A 280 -11.26 1.39 9.34
N MET A 281 -10.88 0.88 8.18
CA MET A 281 -9.50 0.49 7.85
C MET A 281 -8.57 1.71 7.94
N ALA A 282 -8.94 2.85 7.36
CA ALA A 282 -8.15 4.07 7.42
C ALA A 282 -7.99 4.57 8.87
N GLY A 283 -9.08 4.62 9.63
CA GLY A 283 -9.06 5.02 11.05
C GLY A 283 -8.19 4.11 11.90
N GLY A 284 -8.32 2.79 11.71
CA GLY A 284 -7.50 1.80 12.40
C GLY A 284 -6.01 1.92 12.08
N ARG A 285 -5.65 2.18 10.81
CA ARG A 285 -4.26 2.43 10.39
C ARG A 285 -3.69 3.72 10.98
N LEU A 286 -4.47 4.80 11.02
CA LEU A 286 -4.05 6.07 11.63
C LEU A 286 -3.86 5.95 13.15
N ALA A 287 -4.71 5.17 13.82
CA ALA A 287 -4.59 4.89 15.25
C ALA A 287 -3.49 3.85 15.57
N GLY A 288 -2.96 3.15 14.56
CA GLY A 288 -2.09 1.97 14.72
C GLY A 288 -0.87 2.20 15.60
N GLY A 289 -0.20 3.35 15.49
CA GLY A 289 0.94 3.70 16.34
C GLY A 289 0.57 3.76 17.82
N ARG A 290 -0.52 4.48 18.15
CA ARG A 290 -1.00 4.60 19.53
C ARG A 290 -1.51 3.27 20.09
N LEU A 291 -2.20 2.47 19.26
CA LEU A 291 -2.67 1.15 19.64
C LEU A 291 -1.50 0.20 19.90
N LEU A 292 -0.45 0.26 19.07
CA LEU A 292 0.76 -0.54 19.24
C LEU A 292 1.49 -0.20 20.56
N GLU A 293 1.60 1.10 20.90
CA GLU A 293 2.18 1.56 22.18
C GLU A 293 1.34 1.13 23.38
N ALA A 294 0.01 1.22 23.29
CA ALA A 294 -0.89 0.91 24.39
C ALA A 294 -1.06 -0.59 24.65
N MET A 295 -1.21 -1.40 23.60
CA MET A 295 -1.57 -2.82 23.70
C MET A 295 -0.39 -3.76 23.48
N GLY A 296 0.65 -3.30 22.77
CA GLY A 296 1.74 -4.12 22.27
C GLY A 296 1.36 -4.93 21.03
N GLU A 297 2.37 -5.32 20.26
CA GLU A 297 2.23 -5.95 18.94
C GLU A 297 1.34 -7.20 18.95
N ARG A 298 1.61 -8.14 19.87
CA ARG A 298 0.90 -9.41 19.94
C ARG A 298 -0.60 -9.23 20.20
N ARG A 299 -0.97 -8.38 21.19
CA ARG A 299 -2.37 -8.14 21.53
C ARG A 299 -3.10 -7.41 20.39
N LEU A 300 -2.42 -6.47 19.75
CA LEU A 300 -2.99 -5.72 18.62
C LEU A 300 -3.25 -6.64 17.43
N LEU A 301 -2.31 -7.54 17.08
CA LEU A 301 -2.47 -8.48 15.98
C LEU A 301 -3.55 -9.53 16.25
N VAL A 302 -3.51 -10.18 17.41
CA VAL A 302 -4.50 -11.21 17.78
C VAL A 302 -5.88 -10.59 17.99
N GLY A 303 -5.97 -9.50 18.76
CA GLY A 303 -7.22 -8.79 19.01
C GLY A 303 -7.85 -8.25 17.73
N GLY A 304 -7.04 -7.69 16.82
CA GLY A 304 -7.49 -7.24 15.50
C GLY A 304 -8.04 -8.39 14.66
N ALA A 305 -7.31 -9.52 14.58
CA ALA A 305 -7.76 -10.68 13.83
C ALA A 305 -9.07 -11.29 14.41
N VAL A 306 -9.18 -11.39 15.74
CA VAL A 306 -10.42 -11.85 16.41
C VAL A 306 -11.57 -10.87 16.15
N LEU A 307 -11.33 -9.56 16.23
CA LEU A 307 -12.34 -8.54 15.92
C LEU A 307 -12.85 -8.67 14.49
N ALA A 308 -11.94 -8.88 13.54
CA ALA A 308 -12.28 -9.11 12.13
C ALA A 308 -13.11 -10.40 11.97
N ALA A 309 -12.78 -11.48 12.66
CA ALA A 309 -13.54 -12.72 12.63
C ALA A 309 -14.97 -12.52 13.15
N ILE A 310 -15.12 -11.83 14.29
CA ILE A 310 -16.45 -11.49 14.86
C ILE A 310 -17.25 -10.66 13.86
N GLY A 311 -16.64 -9.63 13.26
CA GLY A 311 -17.28 -8.77 12.27
C GLY A 311 -17.72 -9.56 11.03
N ALA A 312 -16.87 -10.45 10.52
CA ALA A 312 -17.22 -11.29 9.37
C ALA A 312 -18.36 -12.25 9.67
N VAL A 313 -18.34 -12.93 10.83
CA VAL A 313 -19.46 -13.80 11.26
C VAL A 313 -20.74 -13.00 11.38
N ALA A 314 -20.70 -11.85 12.06
CA ALA A 314 -21.88 -10.99 12.21
C ALA A 314 -22.45 -10.57 10.85
N ALA A 315 -21.59 -10.23 9.88
CA ALA A 315 -22.03 -9.79 8.56
C ALA A 315 -22.73 -10.88 7.73
N VAL A 316 -22.31 -12.16 7.87
CA VAL A 316 -22.82 -13.25 7.03
C VAL A 316 -23.97 -14.05 7.66
N THR A 317 -24.15 -13.98 8.99
CA THR A 317 -25.17 -14.74 9.70
C THR A 317 -26.44 -13.94 10.00
N THR A 318 -26.39 -12.62 9.83
CA THR A 318 -27.51 -11.73 10.16
C THR A 318 -28.50 -11.53 9.01
N SER A 319 -29.77 -11.32 9.35
CA SER A 319 -30.77 -10.77 8.43
C SER A 319 -30.91 -9.24 8.54
N SER A 320 -30.18 -8.59 9.47
CA SER A 320 -30.21 -7.15 9.68
C SER A 320 -29.13 -6.43 8.89
N LEU A 321 -29.52 -5.53 8.00
CA LEU A 321 -28.59 -4.72 7.22
C LEU A 321 -27.65 -3.86 8.11
N VAL A 322 -28.16 -3.33 9.22
CA VAL A 322 -27.38 -2.53 10.17
C VAL A 322 -26.28 -3.38 10.83
N VAL A 323 -26.60 -4.60 11.23
CA VAL A 323 -25.63 -5.52 11.83
C VAL A 323 -24.57 -5.93 10.81
N ALA A 324 -24.96 -6.18 9.55
CA ALA A 324 -24.02 -6.51 8.49
C ALA A 324 -23.04 -5.35 8.20
N LEU A 325 -23.54 -4.11 8.12
CA LEU A 325 -22.73 -2.92 7.94
C LEU A 325 -21.77 -2.70 9.12
N ALA A 326 -22.25 -2.89 10.36
CA ALA A 326 -21.40 -2.86 11.55
C ALA A 326 -20.33 -3.96 11.50
N GLY A 327 -20.69 -5.15 11.02
CA GLY A 327 -19.74 -6.25 10.78
C GLY A 327 -18.60 -5.83 9.83
N PHE A 328 -18.93 -5.16 8.72
CA PHE A 328 -17.91 -4.65 7.78
C PHE A 328 -16.97 -3.64 8.43
N VAL A 329 -17.50 -2.74 9.26
CA VAL A 329 -16.67 -1.81 10.05
C VAL A 329 -15.74 -2.56 11.00
N LEU A 330 -16.23 -3.58 11.69
CA LEU A 330 -15.41 -4.40 12.60
C LEU A 330 -14.32 -5.15 11.83
N VAL A 331 -14.60 -5.70 10.65
CA VAL A 331 -13.58 -6.32 9.79
C VAL A 331 -12.51 -5.29 9.42
N GLY A 332 -12.91 -4.09 8.99
CA GLY A 332 -11.99 -3.02 8.62
C GLY A 332 -11.07 -2.60 9.76
N LEU A 333 -11.63 -2.36 10.94
CA LEU A 333 -10.84 -2.03 12.15
C LEU A 333 -9.88 -3.16 12.53
N GLY A 334 -10.38 -4.40 12.48
CA GLY A 334 -9.63 -5.58 12.89
C GLY A 334 -8.42 -5.87 11.99
N LEU A 335 -8.59 -5.79 10.67
CA LEU A 335 -7.52 -6.07 9.70
C LEU A 335 -6.54 -4.90 9.51
N ALA A 336 -6.90 -3.67 9.92
CA ALA A 336 -6.19 -2.44 9.60
C ALA A 336 -4.67 -2.50 9.84
N ASN A 337 -4.25 -3.08 10.97
CA ASN A 337 -2.85 -3.10 11.41
C ASN A 337 -2.15 -4.44 11.19
N VAL A 338 -2.86 -5.52 10.82
CA VAL A 338 -2.28 -6.88 10.76
C VAL A 338 -1.26 -6.98 9.63
N PHE A 339 -1.61 -6.55 8.42
CA PHE A 339 -0.70 -6.58 7.27
C PHE A 339 0.56 -5.73 7.49
N PRO A 340 0.48 -4.42 7.82
CA PRO A 340 1.67 -3.58 7.93
C PRO A 340 2.60 -4.01 9.06
N LEU A 341 2.06 -4.50 10.19
CA LEU A 341 2.89 -4.99 11.30
C LEU A 341 3.59 -6.31 10.95
N ALA A 342 2.91 -7.24 10.27
CA ALA A 342 3.52 -8.49 9.82
C ALA A 342 4.69 -8.23 8.85
N ILE A 343 4.50 -7.36 7.85
CA ILE A 343 5.55 -6.99 6.90
C ILE A 343 6.67 -6.21 7.59
N GLY A 344 6.33 -5.28 8.48
CA GLY A 344 7.33 -4.54 9.27
C GLY A 344 8.22 -5.47 10.09
N ARG A 345 7.63 -6.48 10.75
CA ARG A 345 8.37 -7.50 11.52
C ARG A 345 9.25 -8.37 10.62
N ALA A 346 8.76 -8.76 9.45
CA ALA A 346 9.57 -9.47 8.45
C ALA A 346 10.79 -8.64 8.00
N GLY A 347 10.61 -7.33 7.87
CA GLY A 347 11.70 -6.38 7.59
C GLY A 347 12.74 -6.30 8.70
N LEU A 348 12.31 -6.27 9.96
CA LEU A 348 13.22 -6.27 11.11
C LEU A 348 14.04 -7.57 11.21
N LEU A 349 13.45 -8.72 10.87
CA LEU A 349 14.10 -10.04 10.96
C LEU A 349 14.99 -10.37 9.75
N GLY A 350 14.57 -10.00 8.55
CA GLY A 350 15.24 -10.41 7.31
C GLY A 350 15.66 -9.26 6.38
N GLY A 351 15.53 -8.01 6.82
CA GLY A 351 15.80 -6.84 5.98
C GLY A 351 14.95 -6.83 4.71
N ALA A 352 15.50 -6.32 3.61
CA ALA A 352 14.80 -6.26 2.31
C ALA A 352 14.36 -7.65 1.80
N ARG A 353 15.15 -8.71 2.06
CA ARG A 353 14.79 -10.09 1.71
C ARG A 353 13.59 -10.57 2.51
N GLY A 354 13.52 -10.22 3.82
CA GLY A 354 12.39 -10.57 4.67
C GLY A 354 11.10 -9.91 4.20
N ILE A 355 11.15 -8.62 3.88
CA ILE A 355 10.01 -7.88 3.31
C ILE A 355 9.58 -8.55 2.00
N ALA A 356 10.51 -8.78 1.06
CA ALA A 356 10.19 -9.35 -0.24
C ALA A 356 9.54 -10.73 -0.13
N LEU A 357 10.07 -11.62 0.71
CA LEU A 357 9.52 -12.96 0.91
C LEU A 357 8.12 -12.91 1.54
N ALA A 358 7.96 -12.15 2.63
CA ALA A 358 6.68 -12.05 3.32
C ALA A 358 5.61 -11.37 2.43
N THR A 359 5.98 -10.35 1.66
CA THR A 359 5.06 -9.70 0.72
C THR A 359 4.67 -10.65 -0.41
N THR A 360 5.61 -11.41 -0.98
CA THR A 360 5.32 -12.40 -2.03
C THR A 360 4.33 -13.45 -1.53
N VAL A 361 4.55 -14.00 -0.33
CA VAL A 361 3.61 -14.94 0.29
C VAL A 361 2.27 -14.24 0.58
N GLY A 362 2.30 -12.99 1.07
CA GLY A 362 1.09 -12.21 1.35
C GLY A 362 0.21 -11.99 0.12
N TYR A 363 0.80 -11.75 -1.04
CA TYR A 363 0.04 -11.57 -2.29
C TYR A 363 -0.68 -12.83 -2.77
N THR A 364 -0.31 -14.04 -2.31
CA THR A 364 -1.08 -15.26 -2.64
C THR A 364 -2.50 -15.19 -2.10
N GLY A 365 -2.73 -14.52 -0.94
CA GLY A 365 -4.06 -14.29 -0.40
C GLY A 365 -4.92 -13.38 -1.30
N LEU A 366 -4.31 -12.31 -1.81
CA LEU A 366 -4.98 -11.39 -2.73
C LEU A 366 -5.32 -12.06 -4.07
N LEU A 367 -4.40 -12.87 -4.62
CA LEU A 367 -4.60 -13.59 -5.88
C LEU A 367 -5.59 -14.74 -5.77
N GLY A 368 -5.48 -15.52 -4.69
CA GLY A 368 -6.33 -16.70 -4.48
C GLY A 368 -7.72 -16.37 -3.96
N GLY A 369 -7.89 -15.20 -3.33
CA GLY A 369 -9.14 -14.79 -2.70
C GLY A 369 -10.35 -14.80 -3.63
N PRO A 370 -10.35 -14.00 -4.71
CA PRO A 370 -11.51 -13.88 -5.59
C PRO A 370 -11.99 -15.21 -6.19
N PRO A 371 -11.11 -16.05 -6.78
CA PRO A 371 -11.58 -17.33 -7.32
C PRO A 371 -12.01 -18.32 -6.23
N ALA A 372 -11.34 -18.35 -5.09
CA ALA A 372 -11.72 -19.24 -3.99
C ALA A 372 -13.11 -18.87 -3.45
N ILE A 373 -13.39 -17.57 -3.27
CA ILE A 373 -14.70 -17.09 -2.84
C ILE A 373 -15.75 -17.37 -3.92
N GLY A 374 -15.42 -17.14 -5.20
CA GLY A 374 -16.35 -17.39 -6.30
C GLY A 374 -16.77 -18.86 -6.40
N LEU A 375 -15.83 -19.80 -6.34
CA LEU A 375 -16.10 -21.24 -6.35
C LEU A 375 -16.87 -21.69 -5.10
N LEU A 376 -16.51 -21.17 -3.93
CA LEU A 376 -17.21 -21.50 -2.69
C LEU A 376 -18.63 -20.91 -2.68
N ALA A 377 -18.82 -19.72 -3.26
CA ALA A 377 -20.13 -19.10 -3.36
C ALA A 377 -21.08 -19.88 -4.26
N GLU A 378 -20.56 -20.48 -5.33
CA GLU A 378 -21.36 -21.31 -6.24
C GLU A 378 -21.78 -22.64 -5.60
N SER A 379 -20.92 -23.24 -4.78
CA SER A 379 -21.17 -24.55 -4.15
C SER A 379 -21.92 -24.48 -2.83
N ALA A 380 -21.65 -23.47 -1.99
CA ALA A 380 -22.17 -23.37 -0.63
C ALA A 380 -22.92 -22.05 -0.33
N GLY A 381 -23.03 -21.18 -1.33
CA GLY A 381 -23.68 -19.88 -1.19
C GLY A 381 -22.73 -18.76 -0.74
N LEU A 382 -23.08 -17.54 -1.12
CA LEU A 382 -22.26 -16.36 -0.91
C LEU A 382 -21.99 -16.04 0.59
N PRO A 383 -22.95 -16.20 1.54
CA PRO A 383 -22.65 -15.98 2.95
C PRO A 383 -21.56 -16.91 3.50
N VAL A 384 -21.57 -18.20 3.11
CA VAL A 384 -20.51 -19.16 3.51
C VAL A 384 -19.18 -18.77 2.89
N ALA A 385 -19.17 -18.38 1.62
CA ALA A 385 -17.98 -17.99 0.91
C ALA A 385 -17.31 -16.75 1.53
N VAL A 386 -18.07 -15.69 1.80
CA VAL A 386 -17.55 -14.48 2.46
C VAL A 386 -17.24 -14.77 3.94
N GLY A 387 -17.94 -15.69 4.57
CA GLY A 387 -17.67 -16.18 5.93
C GLY A 387 -16.25 -16.79 6.08
N SER A 388 -15.63 -17.25 4.98
CA SER A 388 -14.24 -17.70 4.96
C SER A 388 -13.25 -16.62 5.46
N VAL A 389 -13.63 -15.34 5.41
CA VAL A 389 -12.85 -14.24 6.01
C VAL A 389 -12.68 -14.44 7.50
N ALA A 390 -13.71 -14.93 8.21
CA ALA A 390 -13.58 -15.22 9.64
C ALA A 390 -12.57 -16.35 9.89
N VAL A 391 -12.59 -17.39 9.06
CA VAL A 391 -11.64 -18.50 9.15
C VAL A 391 -10.22 -17.99 8.92
N MET A 392 -9.99 -17.20 7.86
CA MET A 392 -8.67 -16.63 7.55
C MET A 392 -8.19 -15.69 8.67
N ALA A 393 -9.07 -14.87 9.23
CA ALA A 393 -8.74 -14.01 10.36
C ALA A 393 -8.33 -14.83 11.61
N LEU A 394 -9.04 -15.91 11.93
CA LEU A 394 -8.67 -16.81 13.02
C LEU A 394 -7.36 -17.55 12.76
N VAL A 395 -7.13 -17.99 11.50
CA VAL A 395 -5.83 -18.57 11.10
C VAL A 395 -4.70 -17.56 11.31
N ALA A 396 -4.90 -16.30 10.93
CA ALA A 396 -3.92 -15.23 11.20
C ALA A 396 -3.66 -15.08 12.71
N ALA A 397 -4.71 -15.09 13.56
CA ALA A 397 -4.56 -15.02 15.02
C ALA A 397 -3.72 -16.18 15.57
N VAL A 398 -4.01 -17.42 15.14
CA VAL A 398 -3.25 -18.61 15.54
C VAL A 398 -1.78 -18.50 15.06
N LEU A 399 -1.53 -18.12 13.82
CA LEU A 399 -0.18 -17.94 13.29
C LEU A 399 0.60 -16.87 14.08
N VAL A 400 -0.05 -15.76 14.48
CA VAL A 400 0.58 -14.76 15.36
C VAL A 400 1.00 -15.39 16.69
N LEU A 401 0.19 -16.27 17.26
CA LEU A 401 0.52 -16.94 18.54
C LEU A 401 1.74 -17.86 18.41
N THR A 402 1.90 -18.54 17.27
CA THR A 402 3.06 -19.44 17.03
C THR A 402 4.37 -18.65 16.90
N VAL A 403 4.36 -17.50 16.20
CA VAL A 403 5.56 -16.66 15.98
C VAL A 403 5.90 -15.82 17.21
N SER A 404 4.93 -15.49 18.07
CA SER A 404 5.15 -14.64 19.25
C SER A 404 5.91 -15.35 20.39
N GLY A 405 6.09 -16.68 20.32
CA GLY A 405 6.88 -17.45 21.28
C GLY A 405 8.39 -17.25 21.14
N GLU A 406 8.89 -16.90 19.97
CA GLU A 406 10.29 -16.54 19.77
C GLU A 406 10.52 -15.10 20.29
N ARG A 407 11.03 -14.99 21.53
CA ARG A 407 11.47 -13.71 22.10
C ARG A 407 12.62 -13.14 21.28
N VAL A 408 12.34 -12.33 20.29
CA VAL A 408 13.33 -11.39 19.77
C VAL A 408 13.56 -10.39 20.89
N ARG A 409 14.61 -10.63 21.71
CA ARG A 409 15.10 -9.63 22.66
C ARG A 409 15.52 -8.42 21.83
N MET A 410 14.66 -7.42 21.71
CA MET A 410 15.13 -6.11 21.29
C MET A 410 16.21 -5.68 22.28
N PRO A 411 17.43 -5.40 21.83
CA PRO A 411 18.42 -4.81 22.73
C PRO A 411 17.81 -3.49 23.22
N ARG A 412 17.62 -3.35 24.52
CA ARG A 412 17.16 -2.09 25.12
C ARG A 412 18.10 -0.99 24.65
N LEU A 413 17.58 0.20 24.35
CA LEU A 413 18.39 1.36 23.92
C LEU A 413 19.61 1.58 24.84
N ARG A 414 19.47 1.30 26.16
CA ARG A 414 20.58 1.23 27.12
C ARG A 414 21.68 0.25 26.72
N THR A 415 21.33 -0.95 26.24
CA THR A 415 22.35 -1.96 25.85
C THR A 415 23.09 -1.57 24.57
N LEU A 416 22.48 -0.78 23.70
CA LEU A 416 23.15 -0.20 22.53
C LEU A 416 24.06 0.97 22.92
N LEU A 417 23.64 1.81 23.87
CA LEU A 417 24.43 2.86 24.45
C LEU A 417 25.62 2.28 25.25
N ASP A 418 25.39 1.27 26.08
CA ASP A 418 26.45 0.59 26.83
C ASP A 418 27.46 -0.11 25.91
N ARG A 419 27.04 -0.67 24.79
CA ARG A 419 27.95 -1.22 23.77
C ARG A 419 28.71 -0.13 23.00
N ALA A 420 28.10 1.01 22.71
CA ALA A 420 28.78 2.14 22.09
C ALA A 420 29.85 2.72 23.02
N VAL A 421 29.58 2.77 24.33
CA VAL A 421 30.55 3.20 25.37
C VAL A 421 31.65 2.14 25.57
N ALA A 422 31.32 0.85 25.53
CA ALA A 422 32.30 -0.24 25.70
C ALA A 422 33.29 -0.39 24.53
N VAL A 423 32.95 0.16 23.33
CA VAL A 423 33.84 0.17 22.16
C VAL A 423 34.78 1.40 22.15
N GLY A 424 34.84 2.15 23.23
CA GLY A 424 35.81 3.25 23.39
C GLY A 424 35.45 4.55 22.67
N GLY A 425 34.18 4.68 22.25
CA GLY A 425 33.69 5.92 21.63
C GLY A 425 33.37 6.99 22.69
N ARG A 426 34.08 8.11 22.71
CA ARG A 426 33.68 9.30 23.47
C ARG A 426 32.55 10.01 22.74
N LEU A 427 31.40 10.13 23.39
CA LEU A 427 30.30 10.97 22.91
C LEU A 427 30.63 12.44 23.21
N GLN A 428 31.02 13.23 22.22
CA GLN A 428 31.08 14.68 22.34
C GLN A 428 29.82 15.31 21.75
N PRO A 429 29.09 16.14 22.53
CA PRO A 429 27.99 16.93 21.96
C PRO A 429 28.58 18.08 21.14
N VAL A 430 28.29 18.12 19.86
CA VAL A 430 28.61 19.29 19.01
C VAL A 430 27.47 20.29 19.21
N VAL A 431 27.75 21.32 20.03
CA VAL A 431 26.86 22.48 20.19
C VAL A 431 27.21 23.46 19.09
N SER A 432 26.41 23.54 18.04
CA SER A 432 26.51 24.60 17.04
C SER A 432 25.41 25.64 17.28
N GLY A 433 25.85 26.85 17.71
CA GLY A 433 25.12 28.11 17.52
C GLY A 433 23.92 28.39 18.45
N PHE A 434 24.15 29.32 19.40
CA PHE A 434 23.07 29.95 20.19
C PHE A 434 22.23 30.88 19.30
N GLY A 435 20.93 30.58 19.20
CA GLY A 435 19.89 31.52 18.80
C GLY A 435 18.81 31.50 19.89
N HIS A 436 18.43 32.65 20.40
CA HIS A 436 17.49 32.83 21.51
C HIS A 436 16.10 32.24 21.17
N GLY A 437 15.63 31.28 21.99
CA GLY A 437 14.27 30.73 21.93
C GLY A 437 14.23 29.23 22.30
N THR A 438 13.94 28.98 23.57
CA THR A 438 13.48 27.74 24.23
C THR A 438 13.33 26.47 23.38
N GLY A 439 14.25 25.52 23.56
CA GLY A 439 14.11 24.14 23.09
C GLY A 439 15.44 23.54 22.58
N VAL A 440 16.10 22.71 23.40
CA VAL A 440 17.32 21.98 22.99
C VAL A 440 16.90 20.77 22.15
N TYR A 441 17.13 20.80 20.83
CA TYR A 441 17.05 19.64 19.96
C TYR A 441 18.44 19.08 19.72
N VAL A 442 18.72 17.85 20.18
CA VAL A 442 19.91 17.08 19.77
C VAL A 442 19.66 16.56 18.37
N ARG A 443 20.31 17.10 17.35
CA ARG A 443 20.04 16.82 15.95
C ARG A 443 20.79 15.63 15.37
N GLU A 444 21.95 15.27 15.89
CA GLU A 444 22.73 14.07 15.47
C GLU A 444 23.75 13.65 16.53
N LEU A 445 23.82 12.33 16.77
CA LEU A 445 24.91 11.70 17.52
C LEU A 445 25.87 11.09 16.49
N GLN A 446 27.00 11.74 16.22
CA GLN A 446 28.10 11.14 15.45
C GLN A 446 29.05 10.39 16.39
N VAL A 447 29.26 9.11 16.08
CA VAL A 447 30.29 8.29 16.74
C VAL A 447 31.59 8.45 15.95
N LEU A 448 32.56 9.20 16.50
CA LEU A 448 33.93 9.28 15.95
C LEU A 448 34.74 8.08 16.46
N VAL A 449 35.14 7.20 15.55
CA VAL A 449 36.11 6.13 15.85
C VAL A 449 37.50 6.71 15.63
N PRO A 450 38.39 6.69 16.63
CA PRO A 450 39.79 7.12 16.41
C PRO A 450 40.54 6.03 15.65
N GLY A 451 41.10 6.39 14.51
CA GLY A 451 42.26 5.79 13.87
C GLY A 451 42.13 4.36 13.34
N ALA A 452 41.92 4.22 12.02
CA ALA A 452 42.57 3.22 11.19
C ALA A 452 43.27 3.97 10.03
#